data_305425413e05f08a9d0192ea9e5c31d5
#
_entry.id   305425413e05f08a9d0192ea9e5c31d5
#
_cell.length_a   1.000
_cell.length_b   1.000
_cell.length_c   1.000
_cell.angle_alpha   90.00
_cell.angle_beta   90.00
_cell.angle_gamma   90.00
#
_symmetry.space_group_name_H-M   'P 1'
#
loop_
_entity.id
_entity.type
_entity.pdbx_description
1 polymer ?
#
loop_
_entity_poly.entity_id
_entity_poly.type
_entity_poly.pdbx_seq_one_letter_code
_entity_poly.pdbx_strand_id
1 'polypeptide(L)'
;MGVSIEKLDRVQPLASAKAFNGMTIRVTRVKAELKTRFETIDPETRFMPTTNIGRGQTERIQIGLPGQKAIVERVWSRDGKITQRELVSQRVKTAARPTVVALGTRAHYLPARIPYHNRYARAYRLSARGGSPLDRFHAQSSTRTSENFTGSLRAVRSIDLVATGYSPDPRENGGYTTTATGLPIGYGAVAVDPRVIPLGTKLYIEGYGYAFACDTGGAIKGHRIDLAYDSYYVANTKGRKHVRAWVLQ
;
A
#
# COMPACT_ATOMS: atom_id res chain seq x y z
N MET A 1 63.93 -3.22 7.55
CA MET A 1 62.62 -3.76 7.96
C MET A 1 61.93 -4.31 6.72
N GLY A 2 61.52 -5.59 6.71
CA GLY A 2 60.80 -6.19 5.59
C GLY A 2 59.29 -5.92 5.70
N VAL A 3 58.64 -5.57 4.59
CA VAL A 3 57.16 -5.45 4.51
C VAL A 3 56.62 -6.78 4.02
N SER A 4 55.80 -7.45 4.84
CA SER A 4 55.07 -8.67 4.44
C SER A 4 54.01 -8.33 3.41
N ILE A 5 53.94 -9.10 2.32
CA ILE A 5 52.95 -8.95 1.24
C ILE A 5 51.96 -10.12 1.31
N GLU A 6 50.66 -9.81 1.38
CA GLU A 6 49.61 -10.80 1.40
C GLU A 6 49.12 -11.11 -0.03
N LYS A 7 48.45 -12.25 -0.20
CA LYS A 7 48.01 -12.78 -1.53
C LYS A 7 47.17 -11.79 -2.37
N LEU A 8 46.42 -10.92 -1.73
CA LEU A 8 45.52 -9.97 -2.42
C LEU A 8 46.14 -8.58 -2.58
N ASP A 9 47.33 -8.32 -1.95
CA ASP A 9 48.00 -7.03 -2.03
C ASP A 9 48.42 -6.70 -3.46
N ARG A 10 48.34 -5.42 -3.79
CA ARG A 10 48.86 -4.90 -5.06
C ARG A 10 50.14 -4.17 -4.84
N VAL A 11 51.17 -4.58 -5.58
CA VAL A 11 52.49 -3.97 -5.53
C VAL A 11 52.77 -3.21 -6.82
N GLN A 12 53.23 -1.97 -6.70
CA GLN A 12 53.64 -1.15 -7.85
C GLN A 12 55.03 -0.60 -7.60
N PRO A 13 55.98 -0.72 -8.54
CA PRO A 13 55.90 -1.50 -9.79
C PRO A 13 55.64 -3.00 -9.53
N LEU A 14 55.34 -3.75 -10.61
CA LEU A 14 55.12 -5.21 -10.48
C LEU A 14 56.32 -5.89 -9.84
N ALA A 15 56.11 -6.97 -9.09
CA ALA A 15 57.18 -7.72 -8.39
C ALA A 15 58.28 -8.26 -9.34
N SER A 16 58.01 -8.33 -10.63
CA SER A 16 58.95 -8.72 -11.69
C SER A 16 59.85 -7.56 -12.19
N ALA A 17 59.59 -6.31 -11.74
CA ALA A 17 60.35 -5.16 -12.17
C ALA A 17 61.78 -5.23 -11.57
N LYS A 18 62.81 -4.86 -12.38
CA LYS A 18 64.18 -4.76 -11.89
C LYS A 18 64.29 -3.63 -10.88
N ALA A 19 64.78 -3.95 -9.70
CA ALA A 19 65.01 -2.96 -8.66
C ALA A 19 66.22 -2.07 -9.02
N PHE A 20 66.10 -0.78 -8.69
CA PHE A 20 67.21 0.20 -8.82
C PHE A 20 67.22 1.11 -7.59
N ASN A 21 68.36 1.75 -7.38
CA ASN A 21 68.58 2.61 -6.21
C ASN A 21 67.63 3.83 -6.29
N GLY A 22 66.83 4.09 -5.22
CA GLY A 22 65.84 5.16 -5.17
C GLY A 22 64.45 4.74 -5.69
N MET A 23 64.23 3.47 -6.06
CA MET A 23 62.93 2.96 -6.49
C MET A 23 61.93 3.02 -5.35
N THR A 24 60.80 3.67 -5.60
CA THR A 24 59.67 3.69 -4.66
C THR A 24 58.73 2.53 -4.94
N ILE A 25 58.52 1.68 -3.95
CA ILE A 25 57.55 0.56 -4.03
C ILE A 25 56.31 0.93 -3.24
N ARG A 26 55.17 0.94 -3.91
CA ARG A 26 53.86 1.16 -3.28
C ARG A 26 53.17 -0.19 -3.09
N VAL A 27 52.81 -0.51 -1.86
CA VAL A 27 52.03 -1.68 -1.50
C VAL A 27 50.64 -1.19 -1.10
N THR A 28 49.62 -1.60 -1.87
CA THR A 28 48.22 -1.34 -1.55
C THR A 28 47.64 -2.58 -0.87
N ARG A 29 47.26 -2.46 0.37
CA ARG A 29 46.65 -3.55 1.15
C ARG A 29 45.26 -3.83 0.69
N VAL A 30 44.98 -5.06 0.21
CA VAL A 30 43.68 -5.49 -0.22
C VAL A 30 43.23 -6.64 0.66
N LYS A 31 42.07 -6.45 1.33
CA LYS A 31 41.46 -7.49 2.15
C LYS A 31 40.03 -7.78 1.65
N ALA A 32 39.65 -9.05 1.71
CA ALA A 32 38.29 -9.51 1.45
C ALA A 32 37.82 -10.29 2.69
N GLU A 33 36.77 -9.78 3.33
CA GLU A 33 36.21 -10.37 4.55
C GLU A 33 34.74 -10.65 4.36
N LEU A 34 34.26 -11.76 4.93
CA LEU A 34 32.82 -12.01 5.03
C LEU A 34 32.28 -11.30 6.27
N LYS A 35 31.31 -10.41 6.06
CA LYS A 35 30.61 -9.73 7.15
C LYS A 35 29.14 -10.12 7.14
N THR A 36 28.64 -10.49 8.31
CA THR A 36 27.23 -10.77 8.51
C THR A 36 26.59 -9.58 9.18
N ARG A 37 25.51 -9.07 8.57
CA ARG A 37 24.63 -8.08 9.18
C ARG A 37 23.23 -8.61 9.29
N PHE A 38 22.48 -8.09 10.24
CA PHE A 38 21.08 -8.43 10.43
C PHE A 38 20.21 -7.25 10.00
N GLU A 39 19.15 -7.56 9.30
CA GLU A 39 18.15 -6.58 8.88
C GLU A 39 16.77 -6.99 9.41
N THR A 40 16.02 -6.02 9.90
CA THR A 40 14.64 -6.23 10.34
C THR A 40 13.73 -6.41 9.12
N ILE A 41 12.78 -7.34 9.23
CA ILE A 41 11.69 -7.51 8.26
C ILE A 41 10.44 -6.96 8.92
N ASP A 42 9.91 -5.87 8.38
CA ASP A 42 8.70 -5.27 8.91
C ASP A 42 7.47 -6.19 8.71
N PRO A 43 6.56 -6.24 9.69
CA PRO A 43 5.37 -7.05 9.59
C PRO A 43 4.40 -6.49 8.54
N GLU A 44 3.92 -7.34 7.65
CA GLU A 44 2.84 -6.98 6.73
C GLU A 44 1.55 -6.69 7.50
N THR A 45 0.72 -5.77 6.98
CA THR A 45 -0.65 -5.60 7.46
C THR A 45 -1.60 -6.42 6.58
N ARG A 46 -2.35 -7.31 7.18
CA ARG A 46 -3.41 -8.11 6.55
C ARG A 46 -4.76 -7.67 7.07
N PHE A 47 -5.72 -7.57 6.19
CA PHE A 47 -7.08 -7.20 6.52
C PHE A 47 -8.01 -8.41 6.40
N MET A 48 -8.88 -8.60 7.41
CA MET A 48 -9.90 -9.65 7.43
C MET A 48 -11.28 -9.01 7.49
N PRO A 49 -12.10 -9.14 6.43
CA PRO A 49 -13.48 -8.68 6.48
C PRO A 49 -14.27 -9.43 7.54
N THR A 50 -15.10 -8.71 8.31
CA THR A 50 -15.97 -9.30 9.32
C THR A 50 -17.29 -8.55 9.44
N THR A 51 -18.36 -9.27 9.65
CA THR A 51 -19.69 -8.71 9.93
C THR A 51 -19.89 -8.33 11.40
N ASN A 52 -18.94 -8.68 12.28
CA ASN A 52 -19.03 -8.37 13.70
C ASN A 52 -18.84 -6.89 14.02
N ILE A 53 -18.16 -6.17 13.13
CA ILE A 53 -17.81 -4.76 13.26
C ILE A 53 -18.61 -3.96 12.24
N GLY A 54 -19.02 -2.74 12.62
CA GLY A 54 -19.74 -1.83 11.74
C GLY A 54 -18.89 -1.44 10.52
N ARG A 55 -19.56 -1.26 9.36
CA ARG A 55 -18.91 -0.84 8.11
C ARG A 55 -18.07 0.44 8.33
N GLY A 56 -16.83 0.45 7.83
CA GLY A 56 -15.91 1.55 7.99
C GLY A 56 -15.13 1.55 9.31
N GLN A 57 -15.48 0.68 10.24
CA GLN A 57 -14.70 0.50 11.47
C GLN A 57 -13.64 -0.57 11.31
N THR A 58 -12.55 -0.45 12.06
CA THR A 58 -11.46 -1.43 12.07
C THR A 58 -11.14 -1.82 13.50
N GLU A 59 -10.72 -3.05 13.68
CA GLU A 59 -10.21 -3.56 14.95
C GLU A 59 -8.92 -4.33 14.71
N ARG A 60 -7.88 -4.04 15.49
CA ARG A 60 -6.62 -4.78 15.41
C ARG A 60 -6.75 -6.06 16.24
N ILE A 61 -6.89 -7.21 15.56
CA ILE A 61 -7.03 -8.52 16.20
C ILE A 61 -5.70 -9.22 16.44
N GLN A 62 -4.64 -8.81 15.75
CA GLN A 62 -3.28 -9.32 15.96
C GLN A 62 -2.26 -8.22 15.76
N ILE A 63 -1.34 -8.07 16.71
CA ILE A 63 -0.17 -7.20 16.59
C ILE A 63 0.91 -7.95 15.82
N GLY A 64 1.44 -7.31 14.78
CA GLY A 64 2.57 -7.82 14.02
C GLY A 64 3.86 -7.82 14.83
N LEU A 65 4.70 -8.79 14.59
CA LEU A 65 6.05 -8.86 15.15
C LEU A 65 7.07 -8.80 14.01
N PRO A 66 8.12 -7.99 14.13
CA PRO A 66 9.14 -7.91 13.13
C PRO A 66 9.92 -9.23 13.03
N GLY A 67 10.31 -9.58 11.82
CA GLY A 67 11.21 -10.66 11.53
C GLY A 67 12.67 -10.18 11.46
N GLN A 68 13.57 -11.10 11.22
CA GLN A 68 14.99 -10.84 11.06
C GLN A 68 15.57 -11.66 9.92
N LYS A 69 16.32 -11.03 9.03
CA LYS A 69 17.13 -11.70 8.01
C LYS A 69 18.62 -11.46 8.26
N ALA A 70 19.41 -12.50 8.06
CA ALA A 70 20.85 -12.44 8.04
C ALA A 70 21.32 -12.23 6.59
N ILE A 71 22.19 -11.27 6.38
CA ILE A 71 22.80 -10.94 5.09
C ILE A 71 24.30 -11.13 5.26
N VAL A 72 24.87 -12.01 4.45
CA VAL A 72 26.32 -12.24 4.39
C VAL A 72 26.86 -11.52 3.16
N GLU A 73 27.74 -10.56 3.40
CA GLU A 73 28.38 -9.77 2.36
C GLU A 73 29.90 -10.05 2.37
N ARG A 74 30.48 -10.15 1.18
CA ARG A 74 31.94 -10.05 1.01
C ARG A 74 32.29 -8.58 0.87
N VAL A 75 33.08 -8.09 1.83
CA VAL A 75 33.51 -6.69 1.88
C VAL A 75 34.96 -6.61 1.48
N TRP A 76 35.24 -5.90 0.41
CA TRP A 76 36.56 -5.61 -0.06
C TRP A 76 37.04 -4.26 0.51
N SER A 77 38.26 -4.24 1.00
CA SER A 77 38.89 -2.99 1.45
C SER A 77 40.27 -2.81 0.83
N ARG A 78 40.62 -1.54 0.59
CA ARG A 78 41.96 -1.13 0.16
C ARG A 78 42.48 -0.11 1.15
N ASP A 79 43.64 -0.39 1.70
CA ASP A 79 44.30 0.47 2.72
C ASP A 79 43.31 0.87 3.84
N GLY A 80 42.51 -0.10 4.30
CA GLY A 80 41.50 0.07 5.35
C GLY A 80 40.18 0.72 4.91
N LYS A 81 40.06 1.22 3.66
CA LYS A 81 38.81 1.82 3.14
C LYS A 81 38.01 0.79 2.35
N ILE A 82 36.73 0.68 2.64
CA ILE A 82 35.82 -0.21 1.92
C ILE A 82 35.65 0.30 0.49
N THR A 83 35.92 -0.58 -0.49
CA THR A 83 35.84 -0.27 -1.91
C THR A 83 34.68 -0.96 -2.61
N GLN A 84 34.26 -2.14 -2.11
CA GLN A 84 33.21 -2.93 -2.73
C GLN A 84 32.51 -3.79 -1.68
N ARG A 85 31.21 -4.01 -1.87
CA ARG A 85 30.41 -4.99 -1.15
C ARG A 85 29.70 -5.88 -2.16
N GLU A 86 29.73 -7.18 -1.94
CA GLU A 86 29.11 -8.19 -2.76
C GLU A 86 28.21 -9.05 -1.87
N LEU A 87 26.93 -9.17 -2.24
CA LEU A 87 26.00 -10.06 -1.54
C LEU A 87 26.39 -11.51 -1.83
N VAL A 88 26.73 -12.27 -0.78
CA VAL A 88 27.07 -13.69 -0.88
C VAL A 88 25.83 -14.55 -0.61
N SER A 89 25.10 -14.24 0.44
CA SER A 89 23.87 -14.97 0.77
C SER A 89 22.91 -14.12 1.62
N GLN A 90 21.65 -14.45 1.54
CA GLN A 90 20.59 -13.86 2.37
C GLN A 90 19.68 -14.97 2.89
N ARG A 91 19.44 -15.00 4.19
CA ARG A 91 18.57 -16.00 4.82
C ARG A 91 17.66 -15.36 5.86
N VAL A 92 16.37 -15.69 5.83
CA VAL A 92 15.44 -15.33 6.90
C VAL A 92 15.78 -16.16 8.14
N LYS A 93 16.11 -15.49 9.23
CA LYS A 93 16.38 -16.11 10.54
C LYS A 93 15.09 -16.28 11.34
N THR A 94 14.27 -15.25 11.32
CA THR A 94 12.95 -15.24 11.97
C THR A 94 11.97 -14.61 11.00
N ALA A 95 10.88 -15.30 10.67
CA ALA A 95 9.83 -14.72 9.82
C ALA A 95 9.05 -13.63 10.59
N ALA A 96 8.71 -12.54 9.91
CA ALA A 96 7.81 -11.55 10.47
C ALA A 96 6.40 -12.14 10.64
N ARG A 97 5.74 -11.82 11.77
CA ARG A 97 4.32 -12.13 11.96
C ARG A 97 3.49 -10.96 11.49
N PRO A 98 2.44 -11.16 10.66
CA PRO A 98 1.65 -10.05 10.17
C PRO A 98 0.84 -9.38 11.27
N THR A 99 0.60 -8.08 11.14
CA THR A 99 -0.49 -7.38 11.82
C THR A 99 -1.79 -7.80 11.15
N VAL A 100 -2.80 -8.21 11.91
CA VAL A 100 -4.13 -8.52 11.37
C VAL A 100 -5.13 -7.51 11.88
N VAL A 101 -5.84 -6.88 10.94
CA VAL A 101 -6.86 -5.87 11.20
C VAL A 101 -8.19 -6.39 10.67
N ALA A 102 -9.18 -6.53 11.55
CA ALA A 102 -10.55 -6.82 11.16
C ALA A 102 -11.18 -5.59 10.52
N LEU A 103 -11.83 -5.79 9.37
CA LEU A 103 -12.55 -4.75 8.64
C LEU A 103 -14.05 -4.96 8.79
N GLY A 104 -14.73 -3.96 9.32
CA GLY A 104 -16.16 -3.97 9.47
C GLY A 104 -16.89 -3.94 8.11
N THR A 105 -17.71 -4.95 7.88
CA THR A 105 -18.58 -5.05 6.70
C THR A 105 -20.05 -5.01 7.06
N ARG A 106 -20.41 -5.04 8.36
CA ARG A 106 -21.79 -4.98 8.82
C ARG A 106 -22.45 -3.67 8.38
N ALA A 107 -23.44 -3.76 7.50
CA ALA A 107 -24.23 -2.60 7.09
C ALA A 107 -24.93 -1.99 8.30
N HIS A 108 -24.81 -0.67 8.50
CA HIS A 108 -25.72 0.02 9.40
C HIS A 108 -27.11 -0.03 8.77
N TYR A 109 -28.02 -0.69 9.43
CA TYR A 109 -29.46 -0.59 9.09
C TYR A 109 -29.88 0.85 9.46
N LEU A 110 -29.92 1.71 8.47
CA LEU A 110 -30.63 2.96 8.63
C LEU A 110 -32.13 2.60 8.66
N PRO A 111 -32.86 2.94 9.74
CA PRO A 111 -34.30 2.68 9.77
C PRO A 111 -34.96 3.31 8.55
N ALA A 112 -35.77 2.54 7.87
CA ALA A 112 -36.45 2.88 6.62
C ALA A 112 -37.55 3.97 6.81
N ARG A 113 -37.18 5.14 7.31
CA ARG A 113 -38.05 6.33 7.41
C ARG A 113 -37.32 7.59 6.96
N ILE A 114 -36.82 7.56 5.73
CA ILE A 114 -36.67 8.78 4.95
C ILE A 114 -37.54 8.52 3.72
N PRO A 115 -38.62 9.28 3.48
CA PRO A 115 -39.41 9.15 2.26
C PRO A 115 -38.53 9.63 1.11
N TYR A 116 -37.90 8.68 0.47
CA TYR A 116 -37.04 8.90 -0.69
C TYR A 116 -37.97 9.11 -1.91
N HIS A 117 -38.21 10.37 -2.23
CA HIS A 117 -38.69 10.74 -3.57
C HIS A 117 -37.49 10.62 -4.53
N ASN A 118 -37.07 9.40 -4.77
CA ASN A 118 -35.89 9.17 -5.60
C ASN A 118 -36.28 8.66 -6.98
N ARG A 119 -36.43 9.60 -7.93
CA ARG A 119 -36.52 9.28 -9.36
C ARG A 119 -35.26 8.52 -9.85
N TYR A 120 -34.17 8.63 -9.15
CA TYR A 120 -32.85 8.02 -9.48
C TYR A 120 -32.72 6.57 -9.02
N ALA A 121 -33.45 6.11 -7.99
CA ALA A 121 -33.47 4.70 -7.57
C ALA A 121 -34.02 3.77 -8.66
N ARG A 122 -34.78 4.30 -9.61
CA ARG A 122 -35.33 3.54 -10.73
C ARG A 122 -34.23 3.28 -11.79
N ALA A 123 -33.33 4.22 -12.04
CA ALA A 123 -32.20 4.04 -12.93
C ALA A 123 -31.19 3.02 -12.37
N TYR A 124 -31.01 3.03 -11.05
CA TYR A 124 -30.13 2.10 -10.34
C TYR A 124 -30.59 0.64 -10.47
N ARG A 125 -31.91 0.36 -10.44
CA ARG A 125 -32.45 -1.00 -10.61
C ARG A 125 -32.41 -1.50 -12.05
N LEU A 126 -32.38 -0.62 -13.03
CA LEU A 126 -32.36 -1.00 -14.45
C LEU A 126 -30.94 -1.29 -14.94
N SER A 127 -29.92 -0.64 -14.37
CA SER A 127 -28.49 -0.97 -14.65
C SER A 127 -28.00 -2.22 -13.92
N ALA A 128 -28.66 -2.62 -12.83
CA ALA A 128 -28.27 -3.77 -11.99
C ALA A 128 -28.51 -5.16 -12.64
N ARG A 129 -29.16 -5.25 -13.80
CA ARG A 129 -29.30 -6.53 -14.51
C ARG A 129 -28.00 -7.02 -15.16
N GLY A 130 -26.94 -6.19 -15.22
CA GLY A 130 -25.63 -6.54 -15.74
C GLY A 130 -24.52 -6.63 -14.69
N GLY A 131 -24.79 -6.36 -13.41
CA GLY A 131 -23.82 -6.37 -12.31
C GLY A 131 -22.64 -5.42 -12.55
N SER A 132 -22.68 -4.20 -12.01
CA SER A 132 -21.55 -3.28 -12.11
C SER A 132 -20.31 -3.88 -11.41
N PRO A 133 -19.08 -3.48 -11.79
CA PRO A 133 -17.88 -3.84 -11.05
C PRO A 133 -17.96 -3.50 -9.57
N LEU A 134 -18.70 -2.44 -9.20
CA LEU A 134 -18.96 -2.06 -7.82
C LEU A 134 -19.88 -3.08 -7.13
N ASP A 135 -20.93 -3.56 -7.79
CA ASP A 135 -21.81 -4.58 -7.22
C ASP A 135 -21.07 -5.88 -6.98
N ARG A 136 -20.18 -6.30 -7.89
CA ARG A 136 -19.33 -7.46 -7.68
C ARG A 136 -18.33 -7.25 -6.54
N PHE A 137 -17.76 -6.05 -6.42
CA PHE A 137 -16.85 -5.70 -5.35
C PHE A 137 -17.57 -5.66 -4.00
N HIS A 138 -18.77 -5.06 -3.93
CA HIS A 138 -19.61 -5.04 -2.74
C HIS A 138 -20.24 -6.40 -2.45
N ALA A 139 -20.64 -7.16 -3.45
CA ALA A 139 -21.15 -8.52 -3.29
C ALA A 139 -20.07 -9.47 -2.75
N GLN A 140 -18.82 -9.34 -3.19
CA GLN A 140 -17.70 -10.07 -2.61
C GLN A 140 -17.44 -9.69 -1.15
N SER A 141 -17.82 -8.47 -0.73
CA SER A 141 -17.65 -7.98 0.64
C SER A 141 -18.88 -8.20 1.55
N SER A 142 -20.08 -8.37 0.99
CA SER A 142 -21.33 -8.36 1.76
C SER A 142 -22.16 -9.63 1.70
N THR A 143 -21.98 -10.52 0.73
CA THR A 143 -22.89 -11.67 0.50
C THR A 143 -22.29 -13.04 0.77
N ARG A 144 -21.05 -13.15 1.21
CA ARG A 144 -20.58 -14.42 1.75
C ARG A 144 -20.69 -14.40 3.26
N THR A 145 -21.74 -15.06 3.76
CA THR A 145 -21.84 -15.59 5.11
C THR A 145 -20.48 -16.07 5.61
N SER A 146 -20.22 -15.83 6.87
CA SER A 146 -18.98 -15.97 7.64
C SER A 146 -18.18 -17.27 7.50
N GLU A 147 -18.53 -18.19 6.63
CA GLU A 147 -17.95 -19.53 6.60
C GLU A 147 -16.90 -19.78 5.50
N ASN A 148 -16.76 -18.94 4.47
CA ASN A 148 -15.91 -19.28 3.33
C ASN A 148 -15.02 -18.15 2.75
N PHE A 149 -14.78 -17.04 3.46
CA PHE A 149 -13.78 -16.08 3.01
C PHE A 149 -12.41 -16.42 3.62
N THR A 150 -11.70 -17.39 3.06
CA THR A 150 -10.34 -17.78 3.44
C THR A 150 -9.27 -16.86 2.85
N GLY A 151 -9.63 -15.81 2.14
CA GLY A 151 -8.70 -14.85 1.52
C GLY A 151 -8.48 -13.61 2.39
N SER A 152 -7.30 -13.44 2.95
CA SER A 152 -6.88 -12.16 3.52
C SER A 152 -6.53 -11.20 2.38
N LEU A 153 -7.14 -10.00 2.37
CA LEU A 153 -6.74 -8.92 1.48
C LEU A 153 -5.39 -8.34 1.96
N ARG A 154 -4.46 -8.22 1.04
CA ARG A 154 -3.15 -7.66 1.32
C ARG A 154 -3.15 -6.16 1.03
N ALA A 155 -2.73 -5.34 1.99
CA ALA A 155 -2.40 -3.95 1.74
C ALA A 155 -1.01 -3.85 1.11
N VAL A 156 -0.94 -3.21 -0.05
CA VAL A 156 0.33 -2.96 -0.76
C VAL A 156 1.00 -1.71 -0.20
N ARG A 157 0.23 -0.67 0.08
CA ARG A 157 0.69 0.59 0.68
C ARG A 157 -0.46 1.32 1.37
N SER A 158 -0.13 2.23 2.27
CA SER A 158 -1.07 3.21 2.83
C SER A 158 -0.77 4.60 2.31
N ILE A 159 -1.81 5.44 2.24
CA ILE A 159 -1.74 6.82 1.79
C ILE A 159 -2.60 7.66 2.73
N ASP A 160 -2.05 8.73 3.27
CA ASP A 160 -2.82 9.72 4.03
C ASP A 160 -3.39 10.76 3.07
N LEU A 161 -4.69 11.01 3.15
CA LEU A 161 -5.45 11.80 2.19
C LEU A 161 -6.36 12.81 2.92
N VAL A 162 -6.66 13.90 2.24
CA VAL A 162 -7.72 14.82 2.63
C VAL A 162 -9.00 14.42 1.91
N ALA A 163 -10.00 13.95 2.65
CA ALA A 163 -11.27 13.48 2.12
C ALA A 163 -12.35 14.57 2.21
N THR A 164 -13.16 14.63 1.16
CA THR A 164 -14.45 15.31 1.10
C THR A 164 -15.53 14.30 0.70
N GLY A 165 -16.79 14.71 0.65
CA GLY A 165 -17.88 13.86 0.23
C GLY A 165 -18.67 14.47 -0.92
N TYR A 166 -19.18 13.62 -1.82
CA TYR A 166 -20.07 14.02 -2.91
C TYR A 166 -21.20 13.00 -3.11
N SER A 167 -22.19 13.37 -3.90
CA SER A 167 -23.34 12.51 -4.21
C SER A 167 -23.77 12.67 -5.68
N PRO A 168 -24.63 11.79 -6.20
CA PRO A 168 -25.21 11.95 -7.54
C PRO A 168 -26.25 13.07 -7.63
N ASP A 169 -26.43 13.86 -6.57
CA ASP A 169 -27.42 14.93 -6.55
C ASP A 169 -27.00 16.08 -7.49
N PRO A 170 -27.90 16.57 -8.35
CA PRO A 170 -27.59 17.66 -9.30
C PRO A 170 -27.08 18.94 -8.66
N ARG A 171 -27.37 19.18 -7.38
CA ARG A 171 -26.90 20.35 -6.63
C ARG A 171 -25.38 20.34 -6.39
N GLU A 172 -24.74 19.17 -6.41
CA GLU A 172 -23.31 19.03 -6.13
C GLU A 172 -22.46 18.85 -7.38
N ASN A 173 -22.97 18.14 -8.38
CA ASN A 173 -22.16 17.68 -9.51
C ASN A 173 -22.69 18.04 -10.89
N GLY A 174 -23.63 19.00 -10.96
CA GLY A 174 -24.19 19.45 -12.24
C GLY A 174 -25.09 18.40 -12.93
N GLY A 175 -25.56 17.38 -12.19
CA GLY A 175 -26.48 16.36 -12.69
C GLY A 175 -25.80 15.11 -13.27
N TYR A 176 -24.48 14.99 -13.15
CA TYR A 176 -23.80 13.73 -13.50
C TYR A 176 -24.20 12.62 -12.54
N THR A 177 -24.56 11.48 -13.09
CA THR A 177 -24.93 10.27 -12.34
C THR A 177 -23.90 9.16 -12.48
N THR A 178 -22.89 9.38 -13.32
CA THR A 178 -21.82 8.42 -13.61
C THR A 178 -20.45 9.04 -13.35
N THR A 179 -19.52 8.19 -12.90
CA THR A 179 -18.12 8.52 -12.68
C THR A 179 -17.35 8.65 -13.99
N ALA A 180 -16.11 9.11 -13.94
CA ALA A 180 -15.21 9.22 -15.10
C ALA A 180 -14.99 7.87 -15.83
N THR A 181 -15.15 6.74 -15.14
CA THR A 181 -15.06 5.39 -15.75
C THR A 181 -16.40 4.84 -16.19
N GLY A 182 -17.48 5.62 -16.12
CA GLY A 182 -18.84 5.23 -16.54
C GLY A 182 -19.61 4.40 -15.51
N LEU A 183 -19.09 4.22 -14.29
CA LEU A 183 -19.81 3.55 -13.21
C LEU A 183 -20.81 4.52 -12.55
N PRO A 184 -21.93 4.04 -11.99
CA PRO A 184 -22.84 4.89 -11.22
C PRO A 184 -22.12 5.55 -10.02
N ILE A 185 -22.45 6.83 -9.78
CA ILE A 185 -22.01 7.51 -8.55
C ILE A 185 -22.84 6.98 -7.38
N GLY A 186 -22.17 6.51 -6.34
CA GLY A 186 -22.79 5.99 -5.13
C GLY A 186 -21.74 5.49 -4.15
N TYR A 187 -22.18 5.00 -3.01
CA TYR A 187 -21.28 4.53 -1.97
C TYR A 187 -20.29 3.49 -2.51
N GLY A 188 -19.00 3.70 -2.21
CA GLY A 188 -17.90 2.86 -2.68
C GLY A 188 -17.18 3.39 -3.92
N ALA A 189 -17.79 4.29 -4.71
CA ALA A 189 -17.09 5.04 -5.74
C ALA A 189 -16.30 6.17 -5.11
N VAL A 190 -15.08 6.43 -5.60
CA VAL A 190 -14.28 7.56 -5.12
C VAL A 190 -13.58 8.27 -6.27
N ALA A 191 -13.56 9.61 -6.18
CA ALA A 191 -12.78 10.45 -7.08
C ALA A 191 -11.38 10.66 -6.51
N VAL A 192 -10.37 10.55 -7.37
CA VAL A 192 -8.96 10.60 -7.02
C VAL A 192 -8.16 11.43 -8.04
N ASP A 193 -6.93 11.78 -7.69
CA ASP A 193 -5.93 12.18 -8.69
C ASP A 193 -5.26 10.91 -9.26
N PRO A 194 -5.44 10.60 -10.56
CA PRO A 194 -4.88 9.39 -11.15
C PRO A 194 -3.35 9.30 -11.11
N ARG A 195 -2.68 10.43 -10.90
CA ARG A 195 -1.20 10.47 -10.73
C ARG A 195 -0.75 9.96 -9.37
N VAL A 196 -1.64 9.95 -8.36
CA VAL A 196 -1.38 9.48 -6.99
C VAL A 196 -2.01 8.10 -6.77
N ILE A 197 -3.26 7.96 -7.19
CA ILE A 197 -4.02 6.71 -7.11
C ILE A 197 -4.58 6.41 -8.50
N PRO A 198 -4.03 5.45 -9.25
CA PRO A 198 -4.54 5.10 -10.57
C PRO A 198 -6.01 4.68 -10.54
N LEU A 199 -6.78 5.04 -11.58
CA LEU A 199 -8.13 4.52 -11.74
C LEU A 199 -8.12 2.99 -11.84
N GLY A 200 -9.13 2.34 -11.27
CA GLY A 200 -9.18 0.89 -11.12
C GLY A 200 -8.59 0.36 -9.81
N THR A 201 -7.99 1.23 -8.99
CA THR A 201 -7.40 0.83 -7.71
C THR A 201 -8.48 0.50 -6.69
N LYS A 202 -8.35 -0.65 -6.02
CA LYS A 202 -9.17 -1.03 -4.87
C LYS A 202 -8.57 -0.44 -3.60
N LEU A 203 -9.40 0.16 -2.78
CA LEU A 203 -9.01 0.84 -1.56
C LEU A 203 -9.81 0.33 -0.37
N TYR A 204 -9.20 0.40 0.80
CA TYR A 204 -9.94 0.48 2.05
C TYR A 204 -9.63 1.83 2.70
N ILE A 205 -10.68 2.57 3.07
CA ILE A 205 -10.55 3.93 3.61
C ILE A 205 -11.10 3.96 5.03
N GLU A 206 -10.29 4.42 5.97
CA GLU A 206 -10.66 4.54 7.37
C GLU A 206 -11.90 5.42 7.56
N GLY A 207 -12.89 4.89 8.31
CA GLY A 207 -14.17 5.58 8.54
C GLY A 207 -15.11 5.65 7.34
N TYR A 208 -14.73 5.05 6.18
CA TYR A 208 -15.59 4.93 5.00
C TYR A 208 -15.81 3.46 4.61
N GLY A 209 -14.74 2.67 4.45
CA GLY A 209 -14.81 1.26 4.09
C GLY A 209 -14.17 0.97 2.75
N TYR A 210 -14.62 -0.11 2.09
CA TYR A 210 -14.15 -0.47 0.76
C TYR A 210 -14.54 0.56 -0.29
N ALA A 211 -13.60 0.87 -1.17
CA ALA A 211 -13.77 1.85 -2.22
C ALA A 211 -13.06 1.44 -3.50
N PHE A 212 -13.53 1.98 -4.61
CA PHE A 212 -12.97 1.78 -5.93
C PHE A 212 -12.67 3.15 -6.56
N ALA A 213 -11.43 3.37 -6.93
CA ALA A 213 -10.99 4.59 -7.60
C ALA A 213 -11.49 4.59 -9.05
N CYS A 214 -12.64 5.20 -9.30
CA CYS A 214 -13.32 5.17 -10.60
C CYS A 214 -13.75 6.56 -11.08
N ASP A 215 -13.42 7.60 -10.31
CA ASP A 215 -13.83 8.95 -10.67
C ASP A 215 -12.66 9.93 -10.56
N THR A 216 -12.86 11.11 -11.15
CA THR A 216 -11.91 12.23 -11.10
C THR A 216 -12.69 13.53 -10.91
N GLY A 217 -12.07 14.49 -10.22
CA GLY A 217 -12.67 15.82 -10.03
C GLY A 217 -11.67 16.93 -10.34
N GLY A 218 -12.16 18.05 -10.86
CA GLY A 218 -11.33 19.23 -11.14
C GLY A 218 -10.57 19.72 -9.90
N ALA A 219 -11.20 19.65 -8.73
CA ALA A 219 -10.63 20.03 -7.43
C ALA A 219 -9.89 18.88 -6.72
N ILE A 220 -9.94 17.64 -7.22
CA ILE A 220 -9.34 16.46 -6.60
C ILE A 220 -7.95 16.26 -7.20
N LYS A 221 -6.95 16.92 -6.59
CA LYS A 221 -5.56 16.91 -7.03
C LYS A 221 -4.63 16.52 -5.88
N GLY A 222 -3.55 15.79 -6.20
CA GLY A 222 -2.57 15.32 -5.23
C GLY A 222 -3.18 14.35 -4.22
N HIS A 223 -2.91 14.56 -2.94
CA HIS A 223 -3.40 13.72 -1.83
C HIS A 223 -4.83 14.10 -1.38
N ARG A 224 -5.72 14.31 -2.34
CA ARG A 224 -7.14 14.56 -2.09
C ARG A 224 -7.97 13.41 -2.65
N ILE A 225 -9.06 13.09 -1.97
CA ILE A 225 -10.02 12.08 -2.36
C ILE A 225 -11.43 12.60 -2.09
N ASP A 226 -12.36 12.27 -2.98
CA ASP A 226 -13.77 12.59 -2.78
C ASP A 226 -14.57 11.28 -2.70
N LEU A 227 -15.31 11.13 -1.61
CA LEU A 227 -16.00 9.92 -1.23
C LEU A 227 -17.46 10.01 -1.65
N ALA A 228 -17.91 9.13 -2.55
CA ALA A 228 -19.29 9.14 -2.96
C ALA A 228 -20.22 8.58 -1.88
N TYR A 229 -21.35 9.23 -1.73
CA TYR A 229 -22.46 8.82 -0.87
C TYR A 229 -23.74 8.78 -1.69
N ASP A 230 -24.69 7.95 -1.27
CA ASP A 230 -25.96 7.79 -1.97
C ASP A 230 -26.90 8.99 -1.80
N SER A 231 -26.57 9.94 -0.94
CA SER A 231 -27.42 11.07 -0.58
C SER A 231 -26.63 12.35 -0.34
N TYR A 232 -27.13 13.46 -0.88
CA TYR A 232 -26.63 14.82 -0.64
C TYR A 232 -26.48 15.14 0.85
N TYR A 233 -27.51 14.84 1.64
CA TYR A 233 -27.47 15.12 3.08
C TYR A 233 -26.36 14.37 3.79
N VAL A 234 -26.15 13.10 3.42
CA VAL A 234 -25.06 12.30 4.00
C VAL A 234 -23.71 12.84 3.57
N ALA A 235 -23.51 13.14 2.29
CA ALA A 235 -22.26 13.71 1.77
C ALA A 235 -21.89 15.01 2.51
N ASN A 236 -22.86 15.92 2.62
CA ASN A 236 -22.65 17.26 3.18
C ASN A 236 -22.35 17.25 4.69
N THR A 237 -22.82 16.22 5.43
CA THR A 237 -22.51 16.08 6.87
C THR A 237 -21.08 15.59 7.13
N LYS A 238 -20.37 15.07 6.14
CA LYS A 238 -19.04 14.47 6.33
C LYS A 238 -17.91 15.51 6.45
N GLY A 239 -18.12 16.67 5.81
CA GLY A 239 -17.13 17.75 5.82
C GLY A 239 -15.77 17.32 5.24
N ARG A 240 -14.76 18.13 5.49
CA ARG A 240 -13.37 17.83 5.13
C ARG A 240 -12.65 17.16 6.31
N LYS A 241 -12.01 16.03 6.08
CA LYS A 241 -11.28 15.29 7.13
C LYS A 241 -10.02 14.61 6.58
N HIS A 242 -9.06 14.35 7.45
CA HIS A 242 -7.93 13.48 7.14
C HIS A 242 -8.35 12.02 7.29
N VAL A 243 -7.99 11.21 6.33
CA VAL A 243 -8.26 9.76 6.31
C VAL A 243 -7.03 9.01 5.87
N ARG A 244 -6.87 7.79 6.36
CA ARG A 244 -5.90 6.85 5.82
C ARG A 244 -6.58 5.89 4.87
N ALA A 245 -6.01 5.72 3.69
CA ALA A 245 -6.44 4.74 2.71
C ALA A 245 -5.35 3.68 2.52
N TRP A 246 -5.76 2.42 2.40
CA TRP A 246 -4.88 1.30 2.04
C TRP A 246 -5.22 0.83 0.63
N VAL A 247 -4.18 0.74 -0.21
CA VAL A 247 -4.28 0.13 -1.54
C VAL A 247 -4.30 -1.38 -1.36
N LEU A 248 -5.31 -2.04 -1.92
CA LEU A 248 -5.56 -3.48 -1.78
C LEU A 248 -5.18 -4.24 -3.05
N GLN A 249 -4.65 -5.44 -2.85
CA GLN A 249 -4.33 -6.39 -3.90
C GLN A 249 -5.00 -7.74 -3.61
#